data_df226b61b1d8bab8960cf55cfb46a178
#
_entry.id   df226b61b1d8bab8960cf55cfb46a178
#
_cell.length_a   1.000
_cell.length_b   1.000
_cell.length_c   1.000
_cell.angle_alpha   90.00
_cell.angle_beta   90.00
_cell.angle_gamma   90.00
#
_symmetry.space_group_name_H-M   'P 1'
#
loop_
_entity.id
_entity.type
_entity.pdbx_description
1 polymer ?
#
loop_
_entity_poly.entity_id
_entity_poly.type
_entity_poly.pdbx_seq_one_letter_code
_entity_poly.pdbx_strand_id
1 'polypeptide(L)'
;ANSQAKGKMETYKMDEVSPDMSFLEMMDVLNEQLMVQGIEPVAFDHDCREGICGMCSMFINGEAHGPDRLVTTCQLHMRKFKDGDTITIEPFRAEAFPVIKDLTVDRSAFDRVQQAGGFVSVNTSGNTQDANAIPIDKHDADKAFDAATCIGCGACWRRRGRRRGQRRAAACGGPRQRALIPVVLR
;
A
#
# COMPACT_ATOMS: atom_id res chain seq x y z
N ALA A 1 12.73 -4.70 15.17
CA ALA A 1 12.57 -3.27 15.44
C ALA A 1 11.23 -3.04 16.11
N ASN A 2 11.13 -2.16 17.08
CA ASN A 2 9.88 -1.79 17.71
C ASN A 2 9.44 -0.41 17.20
N SER A 3 8.17 -0.05 17.39
CA SER A 3 7.56 1.20 16.91
C SER A 3 8.23 2.48 17.49
N GLN A 4 9.08 2.35 18.49
CA GLN A 4 9.78 3.47 19.14
C GLN A 4 11.24 3.61 18.68
N ALA A 5 11.80 2.63 17.96
CA ALA A 5 13.15 2.72 17.44
C ALA A 5 13.23 3.75 16.31
N LYS A 6 14.33 4.51 16.26
CA LYS A 6 14.62 5.35 15.09
C LYS A 6 14.83 4.43 13.89
N GLY A 7 14.00 4.61 12.86
CA GLY A 7 14.20 3.91 11.59
C GLY A 7 15.53 4.30 10.95
N LYS A 8 16.17 3.34 10.29
CA LYS A 8 17.38 3.54 9.48
C LYS A 8 17.12 3.12 8.04
N MET A 9 17.91 3.66 7.13
CA MET A 9 17.98 3.17 5.76
C MET A 9 18.84 1.92 5.71
N GLU A 10 18.33 0.86 5.12
CA GLU A 10 19.13 -0.32 4.79
C GLU A 10 19.12 -0.50 3.28
N THR A 11 20.30 -0.68 2.69
CA THR A 11 20.46 -0.84 1.25
C THR A 11 20.68 -2.30 0.93
N TYR A 12 19.86 -2.83 0.05
CA TYR A 12 19.98 -4.18 -0.48
C TYR A 12 20.30 -4.12 -1.95
N LYS A 13 21.04 -5.09 -2.44
CA LYS A 13 21.39 -5.23 -3.84
C LYS A 13 20.64 -6.45 -4.38
N MET A 14 19.96 -6.26 -5.50
CA MET A 14 19.26 -7.32 -6.20
C MET A 14 19.90 -7.53 -7.57
N ASP A 15 20.32 -8.75 -7.82
CA ASP A 15 20.84 -9.19 -9.12
C ASP A 15 19.77 -10.09 -9.79
N GLU A 16 19.75 -10.14 -11.11
CA GLU A 16 18.91 -11.05 -11.92
C GLU A 16 17.39 -10.92 -11.68
N VAL A 17 16.90 -9.69 -11.53
CA VAL A 17 15.46 -9.42 -11.40
C VAL A 17 14.80 -9.49 -12.78
N SER A 18 13.86 -10.44 -12.95
CA SER A 18 13.09 -10.55 -14.18
C SER A 18 12.21 -9.32 -14.42
N PRO A 19 12.17 -8.75 -15.64
CA PRO A 19 11.27 -7.65 -15.96
C PRO A 19 9.78 -8.01 -15.88
N ASP A 20 9.44 -9.29 -15.97
CA ASP A 20 8.07 -9.79 -15.89
C ASP A 20 7.60 -10.06 -14.47
N MET A 21 8.53 -10.07 -13.52
CA MET A 21 8.25 -10.20 -12.09
C MET A 21 7.47 -8.97 -11.58
N SER A 22 6.50 -9.19 -10.69
CA SER A 22 5.87 -8.08 -9.96
C SER A 22 6.83 -7.52 -8.91
N PHE A 23 6.60 -6.28 -8.51
CA PHE A 23 7.38 -5.65 -7.44
C PHE A 23 7.27 -6.43 -6.13
N LEU A 24 6.12 -7.03 -5.87
CA LEU A 24 5.90 -7.83 -4.67
C LEU A 24 6.70 -9.14 -4.71
N GLU A 25 6.79 -9.79 -5.88
CA GLU A 25 7.64 -10.98 -6.07
C GLU A 25 9.12 -10.63 -5.91
N MET A 26 9.57 -9.46 -6.40
CA MET A 26 10.92 -8.99 -6.14
C MET A 26 11.20 -8.86 -4.64
N MET A 27 10.24 -8.38 -3.84
CA MET A 27 10.36 -8.32 -2.39
C MET A 27 10.40 -9.72 -1.74
N ASP A 28 9.66 -10.70 -2.28
CA ASP A 28 9.76 -12.10 -1.83
C ASP A 28 11.16 -12.66 -2.10
N VAL A 29 11.70 -12.46 -3.31
CA VAL A 29 13.06 -12.90 -3.68
C VAL A 29 14.12 -12.24 -2.79
N LEU A 30 13.98 -10.95 -2.48
CA LEU A 30 14.85 -10.26 -1.53
C LEU A 30 14.80 -10.96 -0.16
N ASN A 31 13.63 -11.26 0.34
CA ASN A 31 13.47 -11.92 1.63
C ASN A 31 14.05 -13.33 1.64
N GLU A 32 13.92 -14.10 0.56
CA GLU A 32 14.58 -15.40 0.41
C GLU A 32 16.11 -15.27 0.48
N GLN A 33 16.67 -14.28 -0.23
CA GLN A 33 18.12 -14.02 -0.17
C GLN A 33 18.58 -13.65 1.23
N LEU A 34 17.82 -12.83 1.97
CA LEU A 34 18.12 -12.44 3.34
C LEU A 34 18.09 -13.66 4.29
N MET A 35 17.07 -14.51 4.17
CA MET A 35 16.95 -15.73 4.97
C MET A 35 18.10 -16.71 4.74
N VAL A 36 18.53 -16.89 3.49
CA VAL A 36 19.71 -17.72 3.16
C VAL A 36 20.99 -17.17 3.83
N GLN A 37 21.09 -15.84 3.96
CA GLN A 37 22.22 -15.18 4.64
C GLN A 37 22.08 -15.16 6.17
N GLY A 38 20.99 -15.70 6.73
CA GLY A 38 20.71 -15.64 8.17
C GLY A 38 20.32 -14.25 8.66
N ILE A 39 19.89 -13.36 7.75
CA ILE A 39 19.44 -12.01 8.07
C ILE A 39 17.90 -12.04 8.21
N GLU A 40 17.37 -11.27 9.16
CA GLU A 40 15.94 -11.16 9.36
C GLU A 40 15.26 -10.57 8.09
N PRO A 41 14.24 -11.23 7.54
CA PRO A 41 13.54 -10.73 6.36
C PRO A 41 12.79 -9.43 6.67
N VAL A 42 12.60 -8.61 5.62
CA VAL A 42 11.84 -7.38 5.69
C VAL A 42 10.35 -7.70 5.87
N ALA A 43 9.74 -7.14 6.91
CA ALA A 43 8.30 -7.29 7.13
C ALA A 43 7.51 -6.38 6.19
N PHE A 44 6.61 -6.95 5.42
CA PHE A 44 5.64 -6.24 4.59
C PHE A 44 4.33 -7.02 4.47
N ASP A 45 3.24 -6.28 4.28
CA ASP A 45 1.91 -6.89 4.17
C ASP A 45 1.57 -7.21 2.72
N HIS A 46 0.98 -8.36 2.51
CA HIS A 46 0.38 -8.79 1.25
C HIS A 46 -0.72 -9.81 1.54
N ASP A 47 -1.64 -9.97 0.59
CA ASP A 47 -2.72 -10.96 0.72
C ASP A 47 -3.13 -11.48 -0.66
N CYS A 48 -4.03 -10.82 -1.38
CA CYS A 48 -4.65 -11.35 -2.60
C CYS A 48 -3.67 -11.57 -3.77
N ARG A 49 -2.63 -10.75 -3.92
CA ARG A 49 -1.71 -10.69 -5.06
C ARG A 49 -2.38 -10.47 -6.42
N GLU A 50 -3.64 -10.01 -6.42
CA GLU A 50 -4.49 -9.78 -7.59
C GLU A 50 -4.89 -8.30 -7.76
N GLY A 51 -4.39 -7.42 -6.92
CA GLY A 51 -4.68 -6.00 -7.00
C GLY A 51 -6.03 -5.56 -6.43
N ILE A 52 -6.68 -6.38 -5.59
CA ILE A 52 -8.05 -6.13 -5.11
C ILE A 52 -8.18 -5.88 -3.61
N CYS A 53 -7.21 -6.30 -2.77
CA CYS A 53 -7.33 -6.17 -1.32
C CYS A 53 -6.71 -4.89 -0.76
N GLY A 54 -5.78 -4.24 -1.46
CA GLY A 54 -5.10 -3.04 -1.01
C GLY A 54 -4.10 -3.23 0.14
N MET A 55 -3.75 -4.48 0.52
CA MET A 55 -2.86 -4.75 1.66
C MET A 55 -1.38 -4.50 1.35
N CYS A 56 -0.93 -4.72 0.13
CA CYS A 56 0.47 -4.54 -0.29
C CYS A 56 0.88 -3.08 -0.51
N SER A 57 0.27 -2.15 0.22
CA SER A 57 0.50 -0.72 0.04
C SER A 57 1.86 -0.30 0.57
N MET A 58 2.68 0.32 -0.28
CA MET A 58 3.96 0.92 0.10
C MET A 58 4.27 2.14 -0.78
N PHE A 59 5.21 2.98 -0.36
CA PHE A 59 5.75 4.05 -1.18
C PHE A 59 6.97 3.57 -1.92
N ILE A 60 6.98 3.77 -3.22
CA ILE A 60 8.08 3.44 -4.10
C ILE A 60 8.53 4.74 -4.77
N ASN A 61 9.77 5.15 -4.53
CA ASN A 61 10.32 6.42 -4.97
C ASN A 61 9.45 7.65 -4.59
N GLY A 62 8.79 7.57 -3.41
CA GLY A 62 7.92 8.63 -2.90
C GLY A 62 6.51 8.67 -3.48
N GLU A 63 6.18 7.79 -4.41
CA GLU A 63 4.84 7.65 -4.98
C GLU A 63 4.10 6.44 -4.38
N ALA A 64 2.81 6.60 -4.11
CA ALA A 64 1.97 5.51 -3.63
C ALA A 64 1.88 4.40 -4.69
N HIS A 65 2.30 3.19 -4.34
CA HIS A 65 2.34 2.01 -5.20
C HIS A 65 3.31 2.11 -6.41
N GLY A 66 4.13 3.14 -6.50
CA GLY A 66 5.15 3.31 -7.54
C GLY A 66 4.72 4.20 -8.72
N PRO A 67 5.44 4.10 -9.85
CA PRO A 67 5.30 5.04 -10.96
C PRO A 67 4.01 4.90 -11.77
N ASP A 68 3.38 3.74 -11.75
CA ASP A 68 2.14 3.49 -12.49
C ASP A 68 0.92 4.00 -11.72
N ARG A 69 -0.04 4.54 -12.46
CA ARG A 69 -1.31 4.98 -11.87
C ARG A 69 -2.31 3.83 -11.80
N LEU A 70 -3.14 3.83 -10.77
CA LEU A 70 -4.24 2.86 -10.58
C LEU A 70 -3.77 1.40 -10.51
N VAL A 71 -2.54 1.17 -10.09
CA VAL A 71 -2.02 -0.17 -9.80
C VAL A 71 -1.64 -0.28 -8.33
N THR A 72 -1.64 -1.50 -7.84
CA THR A 72 -1.12 -1.87 -6.53
C THR A 72 0.31 -2.38 -6.66
N THR A 73 1.03 -2.51 -5.56
CA THR A 73 2.41 -3.00 -5.57
C THR A 73 2.51 -4.42 -6.15
N CYS A 74 1.52 -5.28 -5.90
CA CYS A 74 1.48 -6.63 -6.47
C CYS A 74 1.19 -6.67 -7.98
N GLN A 75 0.78 -5.55 -8.58
CA GLN A 75 0.52 -5.44 -10.03
C GLN A 75 1.52 -4.51 -10.73
N LEU A 76 2.42 -3.88 -9.98
CA LEU A 76 3.54 -3.13 -10.55
C LEU A 76 4.62 -4.11 -10.99
N HIS A 77 5.03 -4.06 -12.27
CA HIS A 77 6.05 -4.97 -12.81
C HIS A 77 7.43 -4.31 -12.82
N MET A 78 8.48 -5.13 -12.65
CA MET A 78 9.86 -4.67 -12.58
C MET A 78 10.36 -4.06 -13.89
N ARG A 79 9.74 -4.34 -15.03
CA ARG A 79 10.03 -3.67 -16.33
C ARG A 79 9.84 -2.14 -16.33
N LYS A 80 9.24 -1.59 -15.27
CA LYS A 80 9.10 -0.12 -15.07
C LYS A 80 10.37 0.53 -14.53
N PHE A 81 11.33 -0.26 -14.12
CA PHE A 81 12.62 0.16 -13.59
C PHE A 81 13.73 -0.31 -14.54
N LYS A 82 14.88 0.30 -14.45
CA LYS A 82 16.04 0.02 -15.30
C LYS A 82 17.16 -0.59 -14.48
N ASP A 83 18.00 -1.36 -15.13
CA ASP A 83 19.23 -1.84 -14.52
C ASP A 83 20.06 -0.65 -14.00
N GLY A 84 20.58 -0.78 -12.80
CA GLY A 84 21.31 0.28 -12.11
C GLY A 84 20.43 1.27 -11.34
N ASP A 85 19.10 1.20 -11.46
CA ASP A 85 18.21 2.07 -10.68
C ASP A 85 18.35 1.79 -9.18
N THR A 86 18.28 2.87 -8.41
CA THR A 86 18.12 2.78 -6.96
C THR A 86 16.66 3.07 -6.60
N ILE A 87 15.97 2.08 -6.08
CA ILE A 87 14.56 2.18 -5.72
C ILE A 87 14.45 2.41 -4.21
N THR A 88 13.81 3.48 -3.82
CA THR A 88 13.53 3.77 -2.41
C THR A 88 12.16 3.25 -2.05
N ILE A 89 12.09 2.36 -1.05
CA ILE A 89 10.85 1.77 -0.56
C ILE A 89 10.59 2.30 0.85
N GLU A 90 9.40 2.83 1.09
CA GLU A 90 8.99 3.34 2.38
C GLU A 90 7.66 2.70 2.81
N PRO A 91 7.41 2.54 4.13
CA PRO A 91 6.11 2.10 4.61
C PRO A 91 5.02 3.08 4.20
N PHE A 92 3.83 2.54 3.94
CA PHE A 92 2.65 3.32 3.57
C PHE A 92 2.06 4.02 4.80
N ARG A 93 2.85 4.87 5.42
CA ARG A 93 2.52 5.56 6.66
C ARG A 93 1.74 6.85 6.42
N ALA A 94 0.78 7.09 7.28
CA ALA A 94 0.11 8.35 7.50
C ALA A 94 -0.08 8.51 9.02
N GLU A 95 -0.63 9.63 9.46
CA GLU A 95 -1.00 9.78 10.88
C GLU A 95 -1.97 8.66 11.34
N ALA A 96 -2.88 8.24 10.42
CA ALA A 96 -3.83 7.16 10.67
C ALA A 96 -3.23 5.75 10.52
N PHE A 97 -2.02 5.61 9.98
CA PHE A 97 -1.33 4.34 9.73
C PHE A 97 0.09 4.39 10.30
N PRO A 98 0.26 4.32 11.62
CA PRO A 98 1.58 4.29 12.24
C PRO A 98 2.33 3.02 11.84
N VAL A 99 3.66 3.11 11.74
CA VAL A 99 4.51 1.97 11.41
C VAL A 99 4.59 1.02 12.60
N ILE A 100 4.35 -0.27 12.35
CA ILE A 100 4.56 -1.35 13.31
C ILE A 100 5.99 -1.86 13.20
N LYS A 101 6.38 -2.33 12.02
CA LYS A 101 7.71 -2.85 11.73
C LYS A 101 7.99 -2.74 10.23
N ASP A 102 9.18 -2.31 9.87
CA ASP A 102 9.66 -2.17 8.50
C ASP A 102 8.63 -1.49 7.57
N LEU A 103 7.99 -2.22 6.67
CA LEU A 103 6.97 -1.72 5.76
C LEU A 103 5.53 -1.94 6.25
N THR A 104 5.35 -2.71 7.33
CA THR A 104 4.05 -3.01 7.92
C THR A 104 3.53 -1.83 8.75
N VAL A 105 2.27 -1.46 8.56
CA VAL A 105 1.59 -0.35 9.24
C VAL A 105 0.33 -0.80 9.96
N ASP A 106 -0.03 -0.12 11.05
CA ASP A 106 -1.29 -0.34 11.75
C ASP A 106 -2.46 0.28 10.96
N ARG A 107 -3.37 -0.55 10.50
CA ARG A 107 -4.56 -0.18 9.74
C ARG A 107 -5.85 -0.13 10.57
N SER A 108 -5.77 -0.33 11.87
CA SER A 108 -6.93 -0.40 12.77
C SER A 108 -7.82 0.85 12.74
N ALA A 109 -7.25 2.02 12.43
CA ALA A 109 -8.04 3.23 12.24
C ALA A 109 -9.01 3.12 11.04
N PHE A 110 -8.60 2.41 9.98
CA PHE A 110 -9.43 2.14 8.81
C PHE A 110 -10.53 1.12 9.13
N ASP A 111 -10.19 0.09 9.88
CA ASP A 111 -11.15 -0.94 10.33
C ASP A 111 -12.26 -0.32 11.17
N ARG A 112 -11.94 0.63 12.05
CA ARG A 112 -12.95 1.38 12.82
C ARG A 112 -13.91 2.18 11.93
N VAL A 113 -13.43 2.73 10.82
CA VAL A 113 -14.30 3.42 9.84
C VAL A 113 -15.26 2.42 9.19
N GLN A 114 -14.78 1.24 8.82
CA GLN A 114 -15.61 0.18 8.25
C GLN A 114 -16.65 -0.31 9.26
N GLN A 115 -16.25 -0.57 10.50
CA GLN A 115 -17.18 -0.96 11.59
C GLN A 115 -18.27 0.08 11.84
N ALA A 116 -17.97 1.35 11.66
CA ALA A 116 -18.93 2.44 11.79
C ALA A 116 -19.85 2.62 10.55
N GLY A 117 -19.81 1.67 9.59
CA GLY A 117 -20.66 1.72 8.39
C GLY A 117 -19.98 2.34 7.18
N GLY A 118 -18.66 2.54 7.19
CA GLY A 118 -17.86 3.05 6.07
C GLY A 118 -17.59 2.03 4.98
N PHE A 119 -18.62 1.32 4.53
CA PHE A 119 -18.56 0.33 3.47
C PHE A 119 -19.78 0.42 2.55
N VAL A 120 -19.63 -0.10 1.33
CA VAL A 120 -20.75 -0.23 0.38
C VAL A 120 -21.36 -1.62 0.57
N SER A 121 -22.69 -1.67 0.68
CA SER A 121 -23.44 -2.90 0.84
C SER A 121 -24.60 -2.93 -0.14
N VAL A 122 -25.01 -4.13 -0.55
CA VAL A 122 -26.22 -4.34 -1.34
C VAL A 122 -27.44 -4.10 -0.45
N ASN A 123 -28.41 -3.35 -0.96
CA ASN A 123 -29.70 -3.17 -0.28
C ASN A 123 -30.51 -4.47 -0.40
N THR A 124 -30.49 -5.29 0.63
CA THR A 124 -31.28 -6.52 0.72
C THR A 124 -32.22 -6.42 1.91
N SER A 125 -33.43 -6.95 1.74
CA SER A 125 -34.40 -7.06 2.84
C SER A 125 -34.18 -8.31 3.72
N GLY A 126 -32.93 -8.79 3.83
CA GLY A 126 -32.56 -9.97 4.58
C GLY A 126 -32.70 -11.29 3.82
N ASN A 127 -33.22 -11.28 2.60
CA ASN A 127 -33.32 -12.42 1.71
C ASN A 127 -32.68 -12.15 0.35
N THR A 128 -32.29 -13.19 -0.35
CA THR A 128 -31.88 -13.08 -1.75
C THR A 128 -33.05 -12.60 -2.60
N GLN A 129 -32.86 -11.55 -3.39
CA GLN A 129 -33.90 -10.99 -4.25
C GLN A 129 -33.60 -11.30 -5.71
N ASP A 130 -34.66 -11.42 -6.50
CA ASP A 130 -34.55 -11.54 -7.96
C ASP A 130 -33.96 -10.26 -8.56
N ALA A 131 -33.27 -10.39 -9.67
CA ALA A 131 -32.48 -9.32 -10.30
C ALA A 131 -33.26 -8.03 -10.58
N ASN A 132 -34.56 -8.06 -10.77
CA ASN A 132 -35.42 -6.91 -11.06
C ASN A 132 -36.46 -6.63 -9.97
N ALA A 133 -36.32 -7.22 -8.77
CA ALA A 133 -37.29 -7.04 -7.71
C ALA A 133 -37.33 -5.62 -7.14
N ILE A 134 -36.17 -4.92 -7.17
CA ILE A 134 -36.06 -3.51 -6.75
C ILE A 134 -35.39 -2.73 -7.90
N PRO A 135 -36.14 -1.93 -8.67
CA PRO A 135 -35.56 -1.04 -9.66
C PRO A 135 -34.69 0.03 -8.98
N ILE A 136 -33.46 0.19 -9.45
CA ILE A 136 -32.54 1.22 -9.00
C ILE A 136 -32.32 2.21 -10.16
N ASP A 137 -32.43 3.50 -9.88
CA ASP A 137 -32.15 4.54 -10.87
C ASP A 137 -30.71 4.41 -11.39
N LYS A 138 -30.53 4.59 -12.71
CA LYS A 138 -29.21 4.44 -13.34
C LYS A 138 -28.15 5.34 -12.74
N HIS A 139 -28.50 6.59 -12.42
CA HIS A 139 -27.58 7.55 -11.85
C HIS A 139 -27.06 7.11 -10.46
N ASP A 140 -27.93 6.50 -9.64
CA ASP A 140 -27.54 5.99 -8.33
C ASP A 140 -26.73 4.70 -8.46
N ALA A 141 -27.09 3.83 -9.43
CA ALA A 141 -26.32 2.64 -9.74
C ALA A 141 -24.90 2.99 -10.23
N ASP A 142 -24.76 3.97 -11.15
CA ASP A 142 -23.44 4.41 -11.63
C ASP A 142 -22.56 4.95 -10.49
N LYS A 143 -23.11 5.75 -9.59
CA LYS A 143 -22.39 6.22 -8.40
C LYS A 143 -21.95 5.09 -7.45
N ALA A 144 -22.81 4.10 -7.28
CA ALA A 144 -22.51 2.94 -6.46
C ALA A 144 -21.38 2.10 -7.08
N PHE A 145 -21.39 1.90 -8.41
CA PHE A 145 -20.31 1.22 -9.12
C PHE A 145 -18.98 1.98 -9.01
N ASP A 146 -19.00 3.31 -9.20
CA ASP A 146 -17.79 4.14 -9.01
C ASP A 146 -17.25 4.03 -7.58
N ALA A 147 -18.11 4.04 -6.58
CA ALA A 147 -17.70 3.87 -5.18
C ALA A 147 -17.16 2.46 -4.91
N ALA A 148 -17.73 1.42 -5.53
CA ALA A 148 -17.32 0.03 -5.37
C ALA A 148 -15.96 -0.30 -6.00
N THR A 149 -15.40 0.57 -6.84
CA THR A 149 -14.02 0.41 -7.35
C THR A 149 -12.95 0.62 -6.28
N CYS A 150 -13.31 1.14 -5.12
CA CYS A 150 -12.39 1.35 -4.02
C CYS A 150 -11.96 0.02 -3.39
N ILE A 151 -10.64 -0.25 -3.41
CA ILE A 151 -10.04 -1.45 -2.79
C ILE A 151 -9.58 -1.22 -1.33
N GLY A 152 -9.85 -0.07 -0.75
CA GLY A 152 -9.49 0.23 0.63
C GLY A 152 -7.98 0.39 0.89
N CYS A 153 -7.16 0.64 -0.12
CA CYS A 153 -5.70 0.73 0.04
C CYS A 153 -5.24 1.94 0.86
N GLY A 154 -6.07 2.98 1.04
CA GLY A 154 -5.73 4.17 1.82
C GLY A 154 -4.88 5.23 1.09
N ALA A 155 -4.55 5.07 -0.20
CA ALA A 155 -3.71 6.01 -0.95
C ALA A 155 -4.27 7.45 -0.97
N CYS A 156 -5.58 7.61 -0.99
CA CYS A 156 -6.26 8.91 -0.97
C CYS A 156 -6.04 9.68 0.35
N TRP A 157 -5.84 9.02 1.47
CA TRP A 157 -5.62 9.65 2.78
C TRP A 157 -4.32 10.45 2.80
N ARG A 158 -3.26 9.93 2.20
CA ARG A 158 -1.99 10.64 2.11
C ARG A 158 -2.05 11.85 1.18
N ARG A 159 -2.80 11.78 0.10
CA ARG A 159 -2.96 12.90 -0.83
C ARG A 159 -3.61 14.12 -0.16
N ARG A 160 -4.55 13.89 0.78
CA ARG A 160 -5.13 14.96 1.61
C ARG A 160 -4.11 15.58 2.57
N GLY A 161 -3.24 14.80 3.17
CA GLY A 161 -2.16 15.27 4.04
C GLY A 161 -1.17 16.18 3.32
N ARG A 162 -0.76 15.85 2.09
CA ARG A 162 0.14 16.70 1.28
C ARG A 162 -0.48 18.07 0.97
N ARG A 163 -1.77 18.16 0.63
CA ARG A 163 -2.43 19.45 0.34
C ARG A 163 -2.57 20.34 1.59
N ARG A 164 -2.72 19.76 2.78
CA ARG A 164 -2.69 20.51 4.06
C ARG A 164 -1.27 20.78 4.55
N GLY A 165 -0.32 19.91 4.28
CA GLY A 165 1.08 20.00 4.73
C GLY A 165 1.88 21.09 4.03
N GLN A 166 1.53 21.49 2.79
CA GLN A 166 2.14 22.65 2.15
C GLN A 166 1.85 23.99 2.89
N ARG A 167 0.83 24.01 3.75
CA ARG A 167 0.53 25.15 4.64
C ARG A 167 0.98 24.95 6.09
N ARG A 168 1.49 23.76 6.48
CA ARG A 168 1.92 23.44 7.85
C ARG A 168 3.24 22.67 7.93
N ALA A 169 4.16 22.89 7.02
CA ALA A 169 5.51 22.31 7.10
C ALA A 169 6.35 22.81 8.28
N ALA A 170 5.79 23.66 9.15
CA ALA A 170 6.50 24.27 10.26
C ALA A 170 6.10 23.75 11.66
N ALA A 171 5.19 22.79 11.82
CA ALA A 171 4.63 22.50 13.14
C ALA A 171 4.44 21.02 13.52
N CYS A 172 5.13 20.08 12.93
CA CYS A 172 5.11 18.68 13.41
C CYS A 172 6.52 18.14 13.63
N GLY A 173 7.14 18.63 14.71
CA GLY A 173 8.42 18.14 15.24
C GLY A 173 8.24 16.91 16.11
N GLY A 174 7.69 15.82 15.58
CA GLY A 174 7.76 14.49 16.17
C GLY A 174 8.89 13.68 15.54
N PRO A 175 9.53 12.73 16.25
CA PRO A 175 10.62 11.94 15.69
C PRO A 175 10.10 11.17 14.47
N ARG A 176 10.60 11.51 13.30
CA ARG A 176 10.25 10.86 12.04
C ARG A 176 10.95 9.51 12.00
N GLN A 177 10.24 8.46 12.30
CA GLN A 177 10.70 7.10 12.04
C GLN A 177 10.66 6.89 10.52
N ARG A 178 11.83 6.84 9.90
CA ARG A 178 11.98 6.49 8.49
C ARG A 178 12.62 5.10 8.45
N ALA A 179 11.82 4.08 8.19
CA ALA A 179 12.34 2.89 7.55
C ALA A 179 12.37 3.20 6.05
N LEU A 180 13.53 3.41 5.47
CA LEU A 180 13.73 3.59 4.05
C LEU A 180 14.56 2.39 3.60
N ILE A 181 14.11 1.68 2.58
CA ILE A 181 14.83 0.55 2.01
C ILE A 181 15.22 0.97 0.58
N PRO A 182 16.44 1.44 0.33
CA PRO A 182 16.93 1.54 -1.03
C PRO A 182 17.32 0.14 -1.54
N VAL A 183 16.70 -0.28 -2.62
CA VAL A 183 17.06 -1.47 -3.38
C VAL A 183 17.80 -1.02 -4.64
N VAL A 184 18.99 -1.53 -4.86
CA VAL A 184 19.79 -1.27 -6.08
C VAL A 184 19.63 -2.46 -7.00
N LEU A 185 19.09 -2.24 -8.18
CA LEU A 185 18.99 -3.24 -9.24
C LEU A 185 20.32 -3.31 -10.02
N ARG A 186 20.72 -4.50 -10.42
CA ARG A 186 21.81 -4.75 -11.36
C ARG A 186 21.44 -5.81 -12.36
#